data_08b2ca8721fcf93cd9474af30f023308
#
_entry.id   08b2ca8721fcf93cd9474af30f023308
#
_cell.length_a   1.000
_cell.length_b   1.000
_cell.length_c   1.000
_cell.angle_alpha   90.00
_cell.angle_beta   90.00
_cell.angle_gamma   90.00
#
_symmetry.space_group_name_H-M   'P 1'
#
loop_
_entity.id
_entity.type
_entity.pdbx_description
1 polymer ?
#
loop_
_entity_poly.entity_id
_entity_poly.type
_entity_poly.pdbx_seq_one_letter_code
_entity_poly.pdbx_strand_id
1 'polypeptide(L)'
;EISVPASDVPGEQLAAKQVLPVKPPPFARQQVTEDLLSDRTPEVQAELKARFAKLKTGPQFTPPSREGTFVFPGFDGGAEWGGQAFDPTTGLLYVNANEMAWVLR
;
A
#
# COMPACT_ATOMS: atom_id res chain seq x y z
N GLU A 1 -14.43 -3.36 -10.23
CA GLU A 1 -13.25 -4.09 -10.69
C GLU A 1 -12.10 -3.14 -10.97
N ILE A 2 -10.89 -3.62 -10.70
CA ILE A 2 -9.63 -2.96 -11.11
C ILE A 2 -8.83 -3.90 -12.00
N SER A 3 -8.06 -3.34 -12.93
CA SER A 3 -7.10 -4.10 -13.73
C SER A 3 -5.85 -4.35 -12.91
N VAL A 4 -5.34 -5.59 -12.98
CA VAL A 4 -4.07 -5.97 -12.33
C VAL A 4 -2.94 -5.72 -13.31
N PRO A 5 -1.87 -5.00 -12.94
CA PRO A 5 -0.71 -4.82 -13.80
C PRO A 5 -0.03 -6.15 -14.13
N ALA A 6 0.59 -6.24 -15.29
CA ALA A 6 1.37 -7.42 -15.66
C ALA A 6 2.59 -7.58 -14.74
N SER A 7 2.94 -8.85 -14.45
CA SER A 7 4.19 -9.19 -13.78
C SER A 7 5.35 -9.27 -14.78
N ASP A 8 6.55 -8.91 -14.33
CA ASP A 8 7.81 -9.14 -15.04
C ASP A 8 8.55 -10.40 -14.52
N VAL A 9 7.95 -11.11 -13.58
CA VAL A 9 8.49 -12.35 -13.03
C VAL A 9 8.10 -13.53 -13.92
N PRO A 10 9.06 -14.28 -14.49
CA PRO A 10 8.76 -15.40 -15.36
C PRO A 10 7.96 -16.49 -14.65
N GLY A 11 6.88 -16.92 -15.30
CA GLY A 11 6.03 -18.01 -14.81
C GLY A 11 4.96 -17.57 -13.79
N GLU A 12 4.93 -16.31 -13.37
CA GLU A 12 3.89 -15.81 -12.50
C GLU A 12 2.55 -15.71 -13.25
N GLN A 13 1.51 -16.29 -12.66
CA GLN A 13 0.15 -16.24 -13.19
C GLN A 13 -0.69 -15.28 -12.36
N LEU A 14 -1.25 -14.28 -13.00
CA LEU A 14 -2.07 -13.25 -12.37
C LEU A 14 -3.50 -13.28 -12.92
N ALA A 15 -4.46 -12.97 -12.05
CA ALA A 15 -5.79 -12.61 -12.51
C ALA A 15 -5.73 -11.25 -13.21
N ALA A 16 -6.27 -11.13 -14.41
CA ALA A 16 -6.25 -9.89 -15.18
C ALA A 16 -7.04 -8.76 -14.51
N LYS A 17 -8.00 -9.12 -13.67
CA LYS A 17 -8.87 -8.20 -12.93
C LYS A 17 -9.13 -8.70 -11.52
N GLN A 18 -9.35 -7.76 -10.61
CA GLN A 18 -9.75 -8.01 -9.23
C GLN A 18 -10.96 -7.17 -8.84
N VAL A 19 -11.76 -7.70 -7.92
CA VAL A 19 -12.93 -7.01 -7.39
C VAL A 19 -12.58 -6.38 -6.05
N LEU A 20 -12.88 -5.09 -5.91
CA LEU A 20 -12.73 -4.37 -4.65
C LEU A 20 -14.08 -3.85 -4.18
N PRO A 21 -14.29 -3.77 -2.86
CA PRO A 21 -15.48 -3.14 -2.31
C PRO A 21 -15.53 -1.66 -2.68
N VAL A 22 -16.73 -1.17 -2.94
CA VAL A 22 -16.97 0.26 -3.18
C VAL A 22 -17.28 0.98 -1.86
N LYS A 23 -17.84 0.25 -0.90
CA LYS A 23 -18.18 0.72 0.45
C LYS A 23 -17.91 -0.40 1.46
N PRO A 24 -17.44 -0.06 2.67
CA PRO A 24 -16.94 1.25 3.10
C PRO A 24 -15.65 1.63 2.35
N PRO A 25 -15.24 2.93 2.37
CA PRO A 25 -13.93 3.31 1.83
C PRO A 25 -12.81 2.69 2.67
N PRO A 26 -11.62 2.51 2.11
CA PRO A 26 -10.48 2.03 2.88
C PRO A 26 -10.14 3.01 4.00
N PHE A 27 -9.84 2.50 5.19
CA PHE A 27 -9.42 3.29 6.36
C PHE A 27 -7.91 3.53 6.41
N ALA A 28 -7.12 2.80 5.62
CA ALA A 28 -5.69 2.98 5.44
C ALA A 28 -5.37 3.26 3.96
N ARG A 29 -4.30 4.01 3.73
CA ARG A 29 -3.81 4.25 2.38
C ARG A 29 -3.34 2.94 1.75
N GLN A 30 -3.53 2.79 0.45
CA GLN A 30 -3.31 1.53 -0.27
C GLN A 30 -2.17 1.60 -1.28
N GLN A 31 -1.51 2.74 -1.38
CA GLN A 31 -0.41 2.96 -2.32
C GLN A 31 0.59 3.95 -1.73
N VAL A 32 1.88 3.69 -1.91
CA VAL A 32 2.93 4.67 -1.62
C VAL A 32 3.04 5.62 -2.80
N THR A 33 2.95 6.90 -2.52
CA THR A 33 3.11 8.01 -3.47
C THR A 33 4.24 8.92 -3.03
N GLU A 34 4.77 9.73 -3.93
CA GLU A 34 5.95 10.57 -3.64
C GLU A 34 5.69 11.58 -2.53
N ASP A 35 4.45 12.07 -2.40
CA ASP A 35 4.03 13.02 -1.36
C ASP A 35 4.02 12.42 0.06
N LEU A 36 4.12 11.09 0.19
CA LEU A 36 4.23 10.40 1.47
C LEU A 36 5.68 10.26 1.95
N LEU A 37 6.65 10.61 1.13
CA LEU A 37 8.04 10.55 1.51
C LEU A 37 8.37 11.63 2.54
N SER A 38 9.23 11.25 3.53
CA SER A 38 9.63 12.19 4.56
C SER A 38 10.35 13.40 3.98
N ASP A 39 9.98 14.57 4.47
CA ASP A 39 10.51 15.88 4.10
C ASP A 39 11.30 16.54 5.25
N ARG A 40 11.77 15.74 6.22
CA ARG A 40 12.45 16.23 7.43
C ARG A 40 13.65 17.13 7.12
N THR A 41 14.44 16.78 6.11
CA THR A 41 15.49 17.65 5.57
C THR A 41 15.54 17.52 4.04
N PRO A 42 16.03 18.55 3.32
CA PRO A 42 16.16 18.49 1.87
C PRO A 42 17.00 17.30 1.38
N GLU A 43 18.06 16.96 2.09
CA GLU A 43 18.97 15.85 1.76
C GLU A 43 18.24 14.50 1.86
N VAL A 44 17.53 14.29 2.98
CA VAL A 44 16.73 13.07 3.21
C VAL A 44 15.63 12.95 2.16
N GLN A 45 14.94 14.03 1.84
CA GLN A 45 13.90 14.02 0.82
C GLN A 45 14.46 13.67 -0.56
N ALA A 46 15.60 14.27 -0.95
CA ALA A 46 16.25 13.97 -2.23
C ALA A 46 16.69 12.49 -2.31
N GLU A 47 17.25 11.95 -1.25
CA GLU A 47 17.63 10.54 -1.18
C GLU A 47 16.40 9.61 -1.30
N LEU A 48 15.33 9.90 -0.57
CA LEU A 48 14.10 9.10 -0.61
C LEU A 48 13.44 9.15 -1.99
N LYS A 49 13.38 10.31 -2.64
CA LYS A 49 12.90 10.43 -4.02
C LYS A 49 13.74 9.62 -5.01
N ALA A 50 15.05 9.68 -4.87
CA ALA A 50 15.97 8.90 -5.73
C ALA A 50 15.81 7.39 -5.54
N ARG A 51 15.51 6.92 -4.31
CA ARG A 51 15.19 5.52 -4.03
C ARG A 51 13.81 5.15 -4.55
N PHE A 52 12.81 5.99 -4.32
CA PHE A 52 11.44 5.79 -4.75
C PHE A 52 11.34 5.60 -6.27
N ALA A 53 12.05 6.43 -7.03
CA ALA A 53 12.06 6.38 -8.50
C ALA A 53 12.61 5.05 -9.09
N LYS A 54 13.31 4.23 -8.27
CA LYS A 54 13.87 2.94 -8.68
C LYS A 54 12.97 1.75 -8.35
N LEU A 55 11.85 1.99 -7.67
CA LEU A 55 10.98 0.95 -7.17
C LEU A 55 9.61 1.03 -7.85
N LYS A 56 8.99 -0.12 -8.02
CA LYS A 56 7.63 -0.19 -8.54
C LYS A 56 6.64 0.21 -7.45
N THR A 57 5.74 1.11 -7.77
CA THR A 57 4.59 1.46 -6.95
C THR A 57 3.32 1.33 -7.78
N GLY A 58 2.21 1.06 -7.12
CA GLY A 58 0.92 0.91 -7.80
C GLY A 58 -0.21 0.63 -6.83
N PRO A 59 -1.43 0.49 -7.35
CA PRO A 59 -2.60 0.16 -6.55
C PRO A 59 -2.51 -1.25 -5.97
N GLN A 60 -3.52 -1.64 -5.21
CA GLN A 60 -3.67 -3.02 -4.72
C GLN A 60 -3.50 -4.03 -5.85
N PHE A 61 -2.95 -5.21 -5.50
CA PHE A 61 -2.63 -6.30 -6.44
C PHE A 61 -1.52 -5.96 -7.45
N THR A 62 -0.75 -4.90 -7.23
CA THR A 62 0.48 -4.68 -8.01
C THR A 62 1.47 -5.81 -7.70
N PRO A 63 1.86 -6.61 -8.71
CA PRO A 63 2.72 -7.77 -8.48
C PRO A 63 4.14 -7.36 -8.11
N PRO A 64 4.89 -8.22 -7.40
CA PRO A 64 6.31 -8.05 -7.19
C PRO A 64 7.06 -7.80 -8.48
N SER A 65 8.23 -7.17 -8.38
CA SER A 65 9.13 -6.97 -9.50
C SER A 65 10.58 -7.24 -9.08
N ARG A 66 11.46 -7.48 -10.05
CA ARG A 66 12.89 -7.71 -9.77
C ARG A 66 13.61 -6.49 -9.25
N GLU A 67 13.15 -5.30 -9.62
CA GLU A 67 13.67 -4.02 -9.13
C GLU A 67 13.28 -3.77 -7.67
N GLY A 68 12.19 -4.36 -7.24
CA GLY A 68 11.54 -4.18 -5.96
C GLY A 68 10.23 -3.42 -6.10
N THR A 69 9.22 -3.91 -5.39
CA THR A 69 7.86 -3.35 -5.39
C THR A 69 7.48 -2.93 -3.99
N PHE A 70 6.90 -1.75 -3.85
CA PHE A 70 6.30 -1.33 -2.58
C PHE A 70 5.08 -2.19 -2.25
N VAL A 71 5.09 -2.72 -1.02
CA VAL A 71 3.91 -3.34 -0.38
C VAL A 71 3.41 -2.37 0.68
N PHE A 72 2.16 -1.92 0.55
CA PHE A 72 1.62 -0.89 1.43
C PHE A 72 0.11 -1.05 1.65
N PRO A 73 -0.35 -1.11 2.90
CA PRO A 73 0.48 -1.32 4.09
C PRO A 73 1.36 -2.56 3.96
N GLY A 74 2.47 -2.61 4.70
CA GLY A 74 3.43 -3.71 4.61
C GLY A 74 2.89 -5.06 5.09
N PHE A 75 3.77 -6.05 5.26
CA PHE A 75 3.37 -7.41 5.67
C PHE A 75 2.73 -7.48 7.06
N ASP A 76 2.94 -6.45 7.88
CA ASP A 76 2.24 -6.31 9.18
C ASP A 76 0.76 -5.95 9.02
N GLY A 77 0.32 -5.69 7.78
CA GLY A 77 -1.04 -5.30 7.48
C GLY A 77 -1.39 -3.86 7.84
N GLY A 78 -2.59 -3.43 7.45
CA GLY A 78 -3.14 -2.12 7.80
C GLY A 78 -3.76 -2.14 9.20
N ALA A 79 -4.64 -3.11 9.47
CA ALA A 79 -5.28 -3.29 10.76
C ALA A 79 -5.40 -4.79 11.07
N GLU A 80 -5.01 -5.19 12.25
CA GLU A 80 -5.00 -6.59 12.69
C GLU A 80 -5.41 -6.73 14.15
N TRP A 81 -4.42 -7.03 15.00
CA TRP A 81 -4.57 -7.38 16.41
C TRP A 81 -5.20 -6.31 17.28
N GLY A 82 -5.04 -5.05 16.94
CA GLY A 82 -5.65 -3.94 17.68
C GLY A 82 -7.16 -3.96 17.67
N GLY A 83 -7.75 -4.69 16.72
CA GLY A 83 -9.19 -4.78 16.57
C GLY A 83 -9.83 -3.44 16.20
N GLN A 84 -11.13 -3.38 16.41
CA GLN A 84 -11.96 -2.22 16.13
C GLN A 84 -12.87 -1.94 17.30
N ALA A 85 -13.20 -0.68 17.53
CA ALA A 85 -14.17 -0.27 18.54
C ALA A 85 -15.31 0.51 17.88
N PHE A 86 -16.52 0.07 18.13
CA PHE A 86 -17.73 0.76 17.63
C PHE A 86 -18.43 1.49 18.77
N ASP A 87 -18.70 2.76 18.57
CA ASP A 87 -19.51 3.57 19.48
C ASP A 87 -20.95 3.65 18.93
N PRO A 88 -21.90 2.96 19.56
CA PRO A 88 -23.30 2.97 19.11
C PRO A 88 -24.01 4.31 19.33
N THR A 89 -23.48 5.18 20.19
CA THR A 89 -24.07 6.49 20.47
C THR A 89 -23.80 7.47 19.33
N THR A 90 -22.58 7.45 18.78
CA THR A 90 -22.16 8.33 17.68
C THR A 90 -22.22 7.68 16.32
N GLY A 91 -22.33 6.34 16.27
CA GLY A 91 -22.25 5.56 15.03
C GLY A 91 -20.84 5.50 14.43
N LEU A 92 -19.80 5.83 15.20
CA LEU A 92 -18.41 5.83 14.74
C LEU A 92 -17.74 4.49 14.97
N LEU A 93 -16.96 4.06 13.98
CA LEU A 93 -16.05 2.93 14.06
C LEU A 93 -14.62 3.45 14.15
N TYR A 94 -13.93 3.10 15.23
CA TYR A 94 -12.52 3.43 15.46
C TYR A 94 -11.66 2.24 15.02
N VAL A 95 -10.70 2.49 14.15
CA VAL A 95 -9.80 1.46 13.61
C VAL A 95 -8.36 1.92 13.78
N ASN A 96 -7.54 1.12 14.49
CA ASN A 96 -6.09 1.30 14.50
C ASN A 96 -5.53 0.76 13.18
N ALA A 97 -4.71 1.56 12.51
CA ALA A 97 -4.10 1.15 11.25
C ALA A 97 -2.61 1.50 11.20
N ASN A 98 -1.82 0.60 10.64
CA ASN A 98 -0.42 0.83 10.31
C ASN A 98 -0.31 1.32 8.86
N GLU A 99 0.64 2.21 8.63
CA GLU A 99 1.00 2.70 7.31
C GLU A 99 2.52 2.58 7.11
N MET A 100 3.05 1.38 7.36
CA MET A 100 4.46 1.07 7.14
C MET A 100 4.66 0.52 5.74
N ALA A 101 5.52 1.16 4.95
CA ALA A 101 5.87 0.68 3.62
C ALA A 101 6.99 -0.35 3.69
N TRP A 102 6.81 -1.46 2.98
CA TRP A 102 7.82 -2.50 2.77
C TRP A 102 8.24 -2.54 1.30
N VAL A 103 9.41 -3.08 1.04
CA VAL A 103 9.87 -3.36 -0.32
C VAL A 103 10.08 -4.85 -0.47
N LEU A 104 9.35 -5.46 -1.40
CA LEU A 104 9.50 -6.85 -1.77
C LEU A 104 10.35 -6.95 -3.04
N ARG A 105 11.38 -7.80 -2.98
CA ARG A 105 12.26 -8.16 -4.10
C ARG A 105 12.37 -9.66 -4.26
#